data_d0e67e596e6cee94b7ffae5bf1c29ec6
#
_entry.id   d0e67e596e6cee94b7ffae5bf1c29ec6
#
_cell.length_a   1.000
_cell.length_b   1.000
_cell.length_c   1.000
_cell.angle_alpha   90.00
_cell.angle_beta   90.00
_cell.angle_gamma   90.00
#
_symmetry.space_group_name_H-M   'P 1'
#
loop_
_entity.id
_entity.type
_entity.pdbx_description
1 polymer ?
#
loop_
_entity_poly.entity_id
_entity_poly.type
_entity_poly.pdbx_seq_one_letter_code
_entity_poly.pdbx_strand_id
1 'polypeptide(L)'
;MLKIFNPPLDFVLVDKLEILWQSAFGEDFVTDVPRSILIEKEVMPHKVDVYTQLIEENIVSSAVTIAGGCSPLLGGLGEVSTEPDFRGSGLATDICHKAVNDFFDSSGRALYLGTTNSAAARIYSKLGWKYIPHTQVMVNLSRGDIYEEFIDEYFSTVGPITFKPGEMSARIPMIPLAISYTDWALLDVNIGLLSTLKEEQESCLGIFRRYDQIRIDNRGEFFTLTGDHDRLLGISTAVTKDGNHYSIDGFTHPLHKGSFIELLRTALHWCEAAGGNDCKMEIAQDDQEKADLVAELGFKPTGEKSVFRGKNISLNTGVYTIK
;
A
#
# COMPACT_ATOMS: atom_id res chain seq x y z
N MET A 1 -0.76 17.62 26.61
CA MET A 1 0.09 18.51 25.77
C MET A 1 0.40 17.80 24.47
N LEU A 2 0.15 18.43 23.31
CA LEU A 2 0.49 17.86 22.01
C LEU A 2 1.99 18.03 21.73
N LYS A 3 2.66 16.94 21.33
CA LYS A 3 4.06 16.93 20.85
C LYS A 3 4.15 16.20 19.51
N ILE A 4 5.10 16.63 18.68
CA ILE A 4 5.42 16.01 17.40
C ILE A 4 6.87 15.54 17.48
N PHE A 5 7.08 14.28 17.09
CA PHE A 5 8.41 13.69 17.03
C PHE A 5 8.70 13.27 15.59
N ASN A 6 9.96 13.41 15.19
CA ASN A 6 10.43 12.99 13.87
C ASN A 6 11.49 11.90 14.03
N PRO A 7 11.42 10.82 13.27
CA PRO A 7 12.47 9.81 13.25
C PRO A 7 13.87 10.40 12.90
N PRO A 8 14.94 9.82 13.46
CA PRO A 8 14.93 8.61 14.27
C PRO A 8 14.50 8.91 15.72
N LEU A 9 13.61 8.06 16.25
CA LEU A 9 13.16 8.11 17.62
C LEU A 9 14.06 7.26 18.53
N ASP A 10 14.10 7.59 19.82
CA ASP A 10 14.70 6.69 20.80
C ASP A 10 13.84 5.42 21.04
N PHE A 11 14.50 4.33 21.45
CA PHE A 11 13.85 3.05 21.66
C PHE A 11 12.75 3.08 22.73
N VAL A 12 12.95 3.90 23.79
CA VAL A 12 11.98 4.01 24.90
C VAL A 12 10.69 4.66 24.40
N LEU A 13 10.80 5.67 23.54
CA LEU A 13 9.62 6.31 22.95
C LEU A 13 8.88 5.34 22.02
N VAL A 14 9.59 4.56 21.20
CA VAL A 14 9.00 3.58 20.31
C VAL A 14 8.30 2.48 21.10
N ASP A 15 8.92 1.95 22.15
CA ASP A 15 8.30 0.96 23.03
C ASP A 15 7.00 1.47 23.67
N LYS A 16 6.97 2.74 24.10
CA LYS A 16 5.75 3.37 24.64
C LYS A 16 4.64 3.49 23.58
N LEU A 17 4.99 3.80 22.33
CA LEU A 17 4.02 3.86 21.23
C LEU A 17 3.45 2.46 20.91
N GLU A 18 4.31 1.43 20.84
CA GLU A 18 3.88 0.06 20.59
C GLU A 18 2.94 -0.45 21.69
N ILE A 19 3.23 -0.15 22.96
CA ILE A 19 2.34 -0.49 24.09
C ILE A 19 0.96 0.18 23.93
N LEU A 20 0.95 1.49 23.57
CA LEU A 20 -0.30 2.21 23.31
C LEU A 20 -1.09 1.58 22.16
N TRP A 21 -0.41 1.21 21.07
CA TRP A 21 -1.06 0.60 19.90
C TRP A 21 -1.63 -0.79 20.22
N GLN A 22 -0.88 -1.63 20.94
CA GLN A 22 -1.37 -2.92 21.41
C GLN A 22 -2.58 -2.78 22.35
N SER A 23 -2.54 -1.81 23.28
CA SER A 23 -3.68 -1.49 24.15
C SER A 23 -4.92 -1.05 23.35
N ALA A 24 -4.72 -0.28 22.27
CA ALA A 24 -5.82 0.29 21.50
C ALA A 24 -6.43 -0.69 20.48
N PHE A 25 -5.61 -1.56 19.88
CA PHE A 25 -5.96 -2.40 18.72
C PHE A 25 -5.98 -3.90 19.03
N GLY A 26 -5.45 -4.32 20.19
CA GLY A 26 -5.36 -5.71 20.64
C GLY A 26 -3.93 -6.28 20.60
N GLU A 27 -3.70 -7.35 21.35
CA GLU A 27 -2.38 -7.97 21.50
C GLU A 27 -1.80 -8.52 20.18
N ASP A 28 -2.68 -8.99 19.28
CA ASP A 28 -2.30 -9.50 17.95
C ASP A 28 -2.10 -8.38 16.91
N PHE A 29 -2.19 -7.11 17.34
CA PHE A 29 -2.03 -5.99 16.42
C PHE A 29 -0.62 -5.96 15.83
N VAL A 30 -0.59 -5.88 14.52
CA VAL A 30 0.66 -5.70 13.77
C VAL A 30 0.59 -4.36 13.07
N THR A 31 1.49 -3.47 13.48
CA THR A 31 1.55 -2.11 12.95
C THR A 31 1.82 -2.08 11.44
N ASP A 32 1.15 -1.17 10.73
CA ASP A 32 1.46 -0.84 9.34
C ASP A 32 2.69 0.10 9.23
N VAL A 33 3.10 0.69 10.36
CA VAL A 33 4.31 1.51 10.50
C VAL A 33 5.41 0.66 11.13
N PRO A 34 6.34 0.06 10.35
CA PRO A 34 7.35 -0.81 10.90
C PRO A 34 8.30 -0.03 11.83
N ARG A 35 8.78 -0.73 12.86
CA ARG A 35 9.72 -0.16 13.85
C ARG A 35 10.95 0.48 13.20
N SER A 36 11.44 -0.09 12.10
CA SER A 36 12.56 0.44 11.32
C SER A 36 12.33 1.88 10.86
N ILE A 37 11.12 2.22 10.42
CA ILE A 37 10.78 3.60 10.01
C ILE A 37 10.92 4.60 11.17
N LEU A 38 10.75 4.14 12.41
CA LEU A 38 10.79 5.00 13.58
C LEU A 38 12.19 5.17 14.16
N ILE A 39 13.08 4.17 14.02
CA ILE A 39 14.38 4.15 14.70
C ILE A 39 15.60 4.27 13.79
N GLU A 40 15.50 3.97 12.50
CA GLU A 40 16.62 3.95 11.58
C GLU A 40 16.90 5.32 10.95
N LYS A 41 18.20 5.69 10.87
CA LYS A 41 18.60 6.97 10.30
C LYS A 41 18.67 6.99 8.77
N GLU A 42 18.85 5.82 8.16
CA GLU A 42 19.35 5.74 6.78
C GLU A 42 18.26 5.60 5.71
N VAL A 43 16.99 5.54 6.09
CA VAL A 43 16.05 4.88 5.19
C VAL A 43 14.96 5.79 4.67
N MET A 44 15.08 7.10 4.82
CA MET A 44 13.82 7.79 4.65
C MET A 44 13.62 8.44 3.28
N PRO A 45 13.10 7.66 2.28
CA PRO A 45 12.41 8.29 1.17
C PRO A 45 11.07 8.91 1.60
N HIS A 46 10.81 8.96 2.93
CA HIS A 46 9.55 9.46 3.48
C HIS A 46 9.80 10.51 4.56
N LYS A 47 8.93 11.52 4.61
CA LYS A 47 8.78 12.37 5.78
C LYS A 47 7.80 11.68 6.75
N VAL A 48 8.25 11.42 7.97
CA VAL A 48 7.43 10.81 9.02
C VAL A 48 7.27 11.77 10.18
N ASP A 49 6.04 12.03 10.59
CA ASP A 49 5.73 12.83 11.76
C ASP A 49 4.87 11.97 12.72
N VAL A 50 5.33 11.83 13.96
CA VAL A 50 4.64 11.11 15.03
C VAL A 50 4.01 12.12 15.98
N TYR A 51 2.70 12.21 15.94
CA TYR A 51 1.91 13.10 16.78
C TYR A 51 1.51 12.37 18.05
N THR A 52 1.68 13.02 19.20
CA THR A 52 1.31 12.44 20.50
C THR A 52 0.61 13.45 21.39
N GLN A 53 -0.32 12.97 22.21
CA GLN A 53 -0.81 13.71 23.36
C GLN A 53 -0.24 13.12 24.65
N LEU A 54 0.37 13.97 25.45
CA LEU A 54 0.95 13.57 26.75
C LEU A 54 0.11 14.14 27.90
N ILE A 55 -0.13 13.26 28.90
CA ILE A 55 -0.65 13.60 30.21
C ILE A 55 0.33 13.01 31.24
N GLU A 56 0.87 13.85 32.13
CA GLU A 56 1.86 13.45 33.15
C GLU A 56 3.04 12.65 32.55
N GLU A 57 3.55 13.08 31.39
CA GLU A 57 4.64 12.44 30.64
C GLU A 57 4.29 11.09 29.97
N ASN A 58 3.06 10.59 30.16
CA ASN A 58 2.59 9.39 29.48
C ASN A 58 1.94 9.73 28.15
N ILE A 59 2.24 8.94 27.11
CA ILE A 59 1.57 9.06 25.83
C ILE A 59 0.18 8.42 25.96
N VAL A 60 -0.88 9.22 25.82
CA VAL A 60 -2.27 8.76 25.93
C VAL A 60 -3.02 8.76 24.61
N SER A 61 -2.46 9.38 23.59
CA SER A 61 -2.99 9.29 22.22
C SER A 61 -1.88 9.54 21.20
N SER A 62 -1.97 8.90 20.04
CA SER A 62 -0.99 9.04 18.95
C SER A 62 -1.65 9.02 17.59
N ALA A 63 -0.92 9.51 16.58
CA ALA A 63 -1.13 9.30 15.16
C ALA A 63 0.22 9.41 14.44
N VAL A 64 0.37 8.74 13.31
CA VAL A 64 1.58 8.80 12.49
C VAL A 64 1.22 9.20 11.07
N THR A 65 1.87 10.24 10.54
CA THR A 65 1.82 10.53 9.10
C THR A 65 3.08 10.05 8.41
N ILE A 66 2.92 9.49 7.22
CA ILE A 66 4.00 9.13 6.32
C ILE A 66 3.72 9.80 4.98
N ALA A 67 4.57 10.72 4.56
CA ALA A 67 4.46 11.39 3.26
C ALA A 67 5.60 10.95 2.34
N GLY A 68 5.37 10.96 1.02
CA GLY A 68 6.41 10.66 0.05
C GLY A 68 7.57 11.65 0.13
N GLY A 69 8.81 11.15 0.18
CA GLY A 69 10.00 12.00 0.38
C GLY A 69 10.38 12.85 -0.83
N CYS A 70 10.19 12.32 -2.05
CA CYS A 70 10.54 13.02 -3.29
C CYS A 70 9.40 13.89 -3.81
N SER A 71 8.15 13.56 -3.46
CA SER A 71 6.97 14.36 -3.77
C SER A 71 5.97 14.22 -2.63
N PRO A 72 5.76 15.24 -1.81
CA PRO A 72 4.82 15.19 -0.68
C PRO A 72 3.35 15.25 -1.11
N LEU A 73 3.06 15.03 -2.41
CA LEU A 73 1.68 15.04 -2.92
C LEU A 73 0.78 14.04 -2.21
N LEU A 74 1.32 12.87 -1.86
CA LEU A 74 0.60 11.78 -1.21
C LEU A 74 1.11 11.54 0.19
N GLY A 75 0.20 11.17 1.10
CA GLY A 75 0.53 10.71 2.43
C GLY A 75 -0.44 9.66 2.95
N GLY A 76 -0.01 8.96 3.98
CA GLY A 76 -0.85 8.06 4.76
C GLY A 76 -0.90 8.50 6.22
N LEU A 77 -2.07 8.38 6.84
CA LEU A 77 -2.28 8.54 8.28
C LEU A 77 -2.57 7.17 8.88
N GLY A 78 -1.80 6.79 9.86
CA GLY A 78 -1.98 5.52 10.57
C GLY A 78 -1.79 5.67 12.07
N GLU A 79 -1.95 4.55 12.77
CA GLU A 79 -1.70 4.38 14.21
C GLU A 79 -2.44 5.41 15.07
N VAL A 80 -3.65 5.81 14.61
CA VAL A 80 -4.51 6.73 15.37
C VAL A 80 -5.11 5.98 16.54
N SER A 81 -4.59 6.22 17.72
CA SER A 81 -4.95 5.51 18.92
C SER A 81 -5.18 6.46 20.09
N THR A 82 -5.99 6.03 21.05
CA THR A 82 -6.19 6.73 22.33
C THR A 82 -6.45 5.69 23.41
N GLU A 83 -5.72 5.80 24.51
CA GLU A 83 -5.91 4.98 25.70
C GLU A 83 -7.39 4.96 26.12
N PRO A 84 -7.95 3.79 26.50
CA PRO A 84 -9.37 3.64 26.81
C PRO A 84 -9.91 4.69 27.78
N ASP A 85 -9.17 4.99 28.84
CA ASP A 85 -9.58 5.91 29.90
C ASP A 85 -9.65 7.39 29.44
N PHE A 86 -9.01 7.70 28.31
CA PHE A 86 -8.97 9.05 27.74
C PHE A 86 -9.83 9.20 26.48
N ARG A 87 -10.56 8.15 26.08
CA ARG A 87 -11.47 8.21 24.92
C ARG A 87 -12.64 9.16 25.21
N GLY A 88 -13.19 9.75 24.13
CA GLY A 88 -14.29 10.73 24.23
C GLY A 88 -13.87 12.13 24.65
N SER A 89 -12.61 12.37 24.99
CA SER A 89 -12.07 13.69 25.41
C SER A 89 -11.58 14.59 24.26
N GLY A 90 -11.71 14.13 22.99
CA GLY A 90 -11.33 14.92 21.81
C GLY A 90 -9.87 14.74 21.36
N LEU A 91 -9.01 14.03 22.09
CA LEU A 91 -7.58 13.93 21.83
C LEU A 91 -7.24 13.44 20.41
N ALA A 92 -7.92 12.38 19.95
CA ALA A 92 -7.72 11.87 18.59
C ALA A 92 -8.13 12.91 17.52
N THR A 93 -9.19 13.65 17.78
CA THR A 93 -9.65 14.73 16.86
C THR A 93 -8.59 15.82 16.75
N ASP A 94 -8.06 16.27 17.88
CA ASP A 94 -7.04 17.32 17.92
C ASP A 94 -5.74 16.90 17.20
N ILE A 95 -5.28 15.66 17.45
CA ILE A 95 -4.11 15.11 16.78
C ILE A 95 -4.35 15.00 15.27
N CYS A 96 -5.45 14.40 14.84
CA CYS A 96 -5.76 14.24 13.42
C CYS A 96 -5.91 15.60 12.72
N HIS A 97 -6.55 16.57 13.37
CA HIS A 97 -6.67 17.93 12.82
C HIS A 97 -5.30 18.58 12.61
N LYS A 98 -4.39 18.43 13.60
CA LYS A 98 -3.02 18.93 13.48
C LYS A 98 -2.26 18.22 12.35
N ALA A 99 -2.34 16.90 12.28
CA ALA A 99 -1.68 16.09 11.26
C ALA A 99 -2.13 16.46 9.83
N VAL A 100 -3.45 16.68 9.64
CA VAL A 100 -4.01 17.12 8.35
C VAL A 100 -3.48 18.49 7.96
N ASN A 101 -3.50 19.45 8.88
CA ASN A 101 -3.03 20.80 8.59
C ASN A 101 -1.54 20.79 8.21
N ASP A 102 -0.69 20.12 9.00
CA ASP A 102 0.74 20.04 8.74
C ASP A 102 1.05 19.37 7.39
N PHE A 103 0.30 18.34 7.03
CA PHE A 103 0.46 17.66 5.75
C PHE A 103 0.13 18.60 4.58
N PHE A 104 -0.99 19.32 4.63
CA PHE A 104 -1.38 20.25 3.57
C PHE A 104 -0.51 21.51 3.53
N ASP A 105 -0.09 22.03 4.68
CA ASP A 105 0.87 23.14 4.77
C ASP A 105 2.23 22.77 4.15
N SER A 106 2.57 21.48 4.14
CA SER A 106 3.77 20.93 3.47
C SER A 106 3.56 20.63 1.98
N SER A 107 2.53 21.18 1.35
CA SER A 107 2.17 20.98 -0.07
C SER A 107 1.64 19.58 -0.39
N GLY A 108 1.16 18.82 0.60
CA GLY A 108 0.43 17.58 0.38
C GLY A 108 -0.90 17.84 -0.36
N ARG A 109 -1.33 16.90 -1.19
CA ARG A 109 -2.60 17.00 -1.92
C ARG A 109 -3.63 15.93 -1.52
N ALA A 110 -3.17 14.70 -1.24
CA ALA A 110 -4.06 13.61 -0.84
C ALA A 110 -3.47 12.83 0.35
N LEU A 111 -4.20 12.81 1.46
CA LEU A 111 -3.87 12.06 2.67
C LEU A 111 -4.84 10.89 2.81
N TYR A 112 -4.33 9.67 2.87
CA TYR A 112 -5.10 8.43 2.95
C TYR A 112 -5.08 7.85 4.36
N LEU A 113 -6.16 7.16 4.74
CA LEU A 113 -6.21 6.26 5.89
C LEU A 113 -7.16 5.09 5.61
N GLY A 114 -6.92 3.95 6.28
CA GLY A 114 -7.83 2.81 6.26
C GLY A 114 -8.51 2.66 7.62
N THR A 115 -9.83 2.43 7.64
CA THR A 115 -10.54 2.15 8.89
C THR A 115 -11.82 1.36 8.67
N THR A 116 -11.97 0.30 9.46
CA THR A 116 -13.23 -0.46 9.62
C THR A 116 -14.02 -0.02 10.86
N ASN A 117 -13.44 0.89 11.67
CA ASN A 117 -14.04 1.39 12.90
C ASN A 117 -14.97 2.57 12.61
N SER A 118 -16.30 2.36 12.70
CA SER A 118 -17.30 3.39 12.43
C SER A 118 -17.23 4.61 13.36
N ALA A 119 -16.72 4.46 14.58
CA ALA A 119 -16.52 5.58 15.50
C ALA A 119 -15.34 6.46 15.06
N ALA A 120 -14.24 5.85 14.64
CA ALA A 120 -13.11 6.56 14.07
C ALA A 120 -13.49 7.25 12.75
N ALA A 121 -14.19 6.54 11.86
CA ALA A 121 -14.69 7.12 10.60
C ALA A 121 -15.53 8.40 10.79
N ARG A 122 -16.34 8.45 11.86
CA ARG A 122 -17.10 9.68 12.18
C ARG A 122 -16.19 10.86 12.57
N ILE A 123 -15.08 10.59 13.25
CA ILE A 123 -14.08 11.64 13.56
C ILE A 123 -13.46 12.13 12.25
N TYR A 124 -12.99 11.21 11.42
CA TYR A 124 -12.35 11.53 10.15
C TYR A 124 -13.29 12.29 9.21
N SER A 125 -14.56 11.87 9.09
CA SER A 125 -15.53 12.58 8.25
C SER A 125 -15.74 14.02 8.68
N LYS A 126 -15.72 14.33 9.98
CA LYS A 126 -15.80 15.71 10.51
C LYS A 126 -14.57 16.54 10.16
N LEU A 127 -13.42 15.90 9.92
CA LEU A 127 -12.17 16.52 9.54
C LEU A 127 -11.96 16.57 8.01
N GLY A 128 -12.98 16.21 7.22
CA GLY A 128 -12.97 16.34 5.76
C GLY A 128 -12.65 15.07 4.99
N TRP A 129 -12.36 13.94 5.66
CA TRP A 129 -12.16 12.67 4.96
C TRP A 129 -13.46 12.15 4.36
N LYS A 130 -13.34 11.51 3.18
CA LYS A 130 -14.42 10.80 2.48
C LYS A 130 -13.97 9.39 2.13
N TYR A 131 -14.89 8.43 2.21
CA TYR A 131 -14.62 7.08 1.72
C TYR A 131 -14.43 7.06 0.21
N ILE A 132 -13.45 6.26 -0.22
CA ILE A 132 -13.29 5.91 -1.62
C ILE A 132 -14.23 4.72 -1.90
N PRO A 133 -15.03 4.78 -2.98
CA PRO A 133 -15.97 3.72 -3.31
C PRO A 133 -15.34 2.33 -3.33
N HIS A 134 -16.07 1.33 -2.86
CA HIS A 134 -15.65 -0.07 -2.79
C HIS A 134 -14.39 -0.33 -1.94
N THR A 135 -14.10 0.54 -0.98
CA THR A 135 -13.00 0.38 -0.03
C THR A 135 -13.40 0.80 1.38
N GLN A 136 -12.60 0.39 2.37
CA GLN A 136 -12.57 0.94 3.72
C GLN A 136 -11.49 2.02 3.88
N VAL A 137 -10.98 2.51 2.75
CA VAL A 137 -10.01 3.61 2.71
C VAL A 137 -10.73 4.93 2.57
N MET A 138 -10.32 5.89 3.38
CA MET A 138 -10.77 7.28 3.29
C MET A 138 -9.63 8.15 2.77
N VAL A 139 -9.98 9.21 2.07
CA VAL A 139 -9.05 10.24 1.59
C VAL A 139 -9.49 11.62 2.09
N ASN A 140 -8.51 12.43 2.46
CA ASN A 140 -8.65 13.87 2.67
C ASN A 140 -7.83 14.59 1.61
N LEU A 141 -8.46 15.50 0.88
CA LEU A 141 -7.83 16.23 -0.22
C LEU A 141 -7.53 17.67 0.17
N SER A 142 -6.52 18.25 -0.45
CA SER A 142 -6.28 19.68 -0.35
C SER A 142 -7.51 20.47 -0.79
N ARG A 143 -7.64 21.67 -0.27
CA ARG A 143 -8.85 22.48 -0.47
C ARG A 143 -9.11 22.77 -1.95
N GLY A 144 -10.28 22.35 -2.43
CA GLY A 144 -10.72 22.56 -3.81
C GLY A 144 -10.46 21.38 -4.74
N ASP A 145 -9.69 20.36 -4.33
CA ASP A 145 -9.50 19.16 -5.13
C ASP A 145 -10.73 18.22 -5.07
N ILE A 146 -10.99 17.55 -6.19
CA ILE A 146 -11.96 16.45 -6.34
C ILE A 146 -11.17 15.17 -6.57
N TYR A 147 -11.55 14.08 -5.90
CA TYR A 147 -10.72 12.86 -5.91
C TYR A 147 -10.53 12.28 -7.31
N GLU A 148 -11.60 12.20 -8.09
CA GLU A 148 -11.56 11.66 -9.44
C GLU A 148 -10.65 12.49 -10.35
N GLU A 149 -10.75 13.80 -10.28
CA GLU A 149 -9.89 14.73 -11.05
C GLU A 149 -8.43 14.64 -10.61
N PHE A 150 -8.19 14.55 -9.29
CA PHE A 150 -6.86 14.38 -8.74
C PHE A 150 -6.21 13.07 -9.20
N ILE A 151 -6.94 11.96 -9.19
CA ILE A 151 -6.43 10.64 -9.59
C ILE A 151 -6.19 10.60 -11.10
N ASP A 152 -7.07 11.17 -11.91
CA ASP A 152 -6.88 11.26 -13.36
C ASP A 152 -5.63 12.10 -13.70
N GLU A 153 -5.43 13.24 -13.06
CA GLU A 153 -4.21 14.04 -13.19
C GLU A 153 -2.98 13.25 -12.73
N TYR A 154 -3.06 12.58 -11.57
CA TYR A 154 -1.94 11.86 -10.98
C TYR A 154 -1.42 10.75 -11.89
N PHE A 155 -2.30 9.98 -12.54
CA PHE A 155 -1.91 8.88 -13.42
C PHE A 155 -1.71 9.27 -14.89
N SER A 156 -2.20 10.43 -15.34
CA SER A 156 -2.02 10.87 -16.74
C SER A 156 -0.72 11.65 -16.96
N THR A 157 -0.21 12.36 -15.96
CA THR A 157 0.98 13.23 -16.06
C THR A 157 2.20 12.54 -15.44
N VAL A 158 2.83 11.62 -16.18
CA VAL A 158 3.80 10.69 -15.58
C VAL A 158 5.27 10.86 -16.02
N GLY A 159 5.57 11.74 -16.99
CA GLY A 159 6.94 11.93 -17.48
C GLY A 159 7.57 10.63 -18.02
N PRO A 160 8.91 10.54 -18.03
CA PRO A 160 9.62 9.31 -18.41
C PRO A 160 9.33 8.18 -17.44
N ILE A 161 9.05 6.98 -17.97
CA ILE A 161 8.80 5.79 -17.17
C ILE A 161 10.07 4.96 -16.95
N THR A 162 10.14 4.30 -15.81
CA THR A 162 11.28 3.44 -15.41
C THR A 162 10.77 2.14 -14.78
N PHE A 163 11.41 1.02 -15.13
CA PHE A 163 11.21 -0.28 -14.53
C PHE A 163 12.38 -0.58 -13.60
N LYS A 164 12.10 -0.88 -12.34
CA LYS A 164 13.15 -1.13 -11.34
C LYS A 164 12.67 -2.10 -10.25
N PRO A 165 13.60 -2.75 -9.49
CA PRO A 165 13.25 -3.42 -8.27
C PRO A 165 12.48 -2.47 -7.36
N GLY A 166 11.51 -3.00 -6.61
CA GLY A 166 10.71 -2.19 -5.71
C GLY A 166 11.56 -1.58 -4.60
N GLU A 167 11.16 -0.43 -4.12
CA GLU A 167 11.86 0.33 -3.08
C GLU A 167 10.86 0.81 -2.02
N MET A 168 11.39 1.25 -0.88
CA MET A 168 10.57 1.83 0.20
C MET A 168 9.75 3.03 -0.27
N SER A 169 10.25 3.80 -1.25
CA SER A 169 9.55 4.94 -1.85
C SER A 169 8.19 4.57 -2.47
N ALA A 170 7.99 3.29 -2.83
CA ALA A 170 6.72 2.80 -3.37
C ALA A 170 5.58 2.73 -2.33
N ARG A 171 5.87 2.78 -1.01
CA ARG A 171 4.88 2.59 0.06
C ARG A 171 3.65 3.50 -0.10
N ILE A 172 3.84 4.77 -0.26
CA ILE A 172 2.73 5.73 -0.32
C ILE A 172 2.08 5.75 -1.71
N PRO A 173 2.84 5.82 -2.82
CA PRO A 173 2.26 5.75 -4.16
C PRO A 173 1.51 4.44 -4.47
N MET A 174 1.79 3.36 -3.75
CA MET A 174 1.08 2.08 -3.87
C MET A 174 -0.38 2.18 -3.47
N ILE A 175 -0.73 3.09 -2.57
CA ILE A 175 -2.10 3.25 -2.08
C ILE A 175 -3.07 3.58 -3.24
N PRO A 176 -2.94 4.71 -3.94
CA PRO A 176 -3.86 5.03 -5.03
C PRO A 176 -3.81 4.00 -6.17
N LEU A 177 -2.66 3.39 -6.46
CA LEU A 177 -2.56 2.36 -7.51
C LEU A 177 -3.41 1.13 -7.16
N ALA A 178 -3.29 0.61 -5.93
CA ALA A 178 -3.98 -0.61 -5.51
C ALA A 178 -5.50 -0.46 -5.34
N ILE A 179 -5.97 0.77 -5.09
CA ILE A 179 -7.39 1.07 -4.93
C ILE A 179 -8.03 1.71 -6.17
N SER A 180 -7.26 1.95 -7.21
CA SER A 180 -7.79 2.43 -8.49
C SER A 180 -8.72 1.41 -9.12
N TYR A 181 -9.73 1.93 -9.82
CA TYR A 181 -10.60 1.08 -10.61
C TYR A 181 -9.83 0.33 -11.69
N THR A 182 -10.10 -0.96 -11.81
CA THR A 182 -9.58 -1.81 -12.88
C THR A 182 -10.58 -2.90 -13.23
N ASP A 183 -10.60 -3.32 -14.48
CA ASP A 183 -11.46 -4.41 -14.95
C ASP A 183 -10.96 -5.81 -14.54
N TRP A 184 -9.67 -5.92 -14.19
CA TRP A 184 -9.12 -7.21 -13.75
C TRP A 184 -9.61 -7.57 -12.35
N ALA A 185 -9.96 -8.84 -12.15
CA ALA A 185 -10.43 -9.35 -10.87
C ALA A 185 -9.28 -9.62 -9.90
N LEU A 186 -8.22 -10.30 -10.40
CA LEU A 186 -7.05 -10.67 -9.61
C LEU A 186 -5.84 -9.83 -10.05
N LEU A 187 -5.40 -8.94 -9.17
CA LEU A 187 -4.31 -8.02 -9.46
C LEU A 187 -2.94 -8.66 -9.25
N ASP A 188 -2.76 -9.31 -8.10
CA ASP A 188 -1.52 -10.00 -7.76
C ASP A 188 -1.81 -11.20 -6.85
N VAL A 189 -1.69 -12.39 -7.41
CA VAL A 189 -1.94 -13.66 -6.70
C VAL A 189 -0.95 -13.90 -5.58
N ASN A 190 0.30 -13.44 -5.75
CA ASN A 190 1.40 -13.73 -4.83
C ASN A 190 1.24 -13.07 -3.47
N ILE A 191 0.51 -11.97 -3.42
CA ILE A 191 0.19 -11.24 -2.19
C ILE A 191 -1.30 -11.22 -1.87
N GLY A 192 -2.10 -11.92 -2.67
CA GLY A 192 -3.54 -11.99 -2.50
C GLY A 192 -4.26 -10.66 -2.72
N LEU A 193 -3.83 -9.86 -3.69
CA LEU A 193 -4.46 -8.59 -4.00
C LEU A 193 -5.53 -8.76 -5.09
N LEU A 194 -6.75 -8.46 -4.73
CA LEU A 194 -7.91 -8.41 -5.63
C LEU A 194 -8.24 -6.95 -5.99
N SER A 195 -8.94 -6.75 -7.10
CA SER A 195 -9.51 -5.43 -7.39
C SER A 195 -10.58 -5.06 -6.37
N THR A 196 -10.76 -3.77 -6.14
CA THR A 196 -11.78 -3.25 -5.21
C THR A 196 -13.21 -3.59 -5.60
N LEU A 197 -13.45 -3.95 -6.87
CA LEU A 197 -14.74 -4.46 -7.34
C LEU A 197 -15.06 -5.90 -6.87
N LYS A 198 -14.03 -6.67 -6.53
CA LYS A 198 -14.18 -8.05 -6.09
C LYS A 198 -14.09 -8.18 -4.57
N GLU A 199 -13.22 -7.42 -3.94
CA GLU A 199 -13.05 -7.43 -2.48
C GLU A 199 -12.69 -6.04 -1.97
N GLU A 200 -13.34 -5.60 -0.89
CA GLU A 200 -13.05 -4.31 -0.27
C GLU A 200 -11.62 -4.26 0.26
N GLN A 201 -10.85 -3.25 -0.12
CA GLN A 201 -9.54 -2.99 0.44
C GLN A 201 -9.68 -2.29 1.79
N GLU A 202 -9.24 -2.94 2.87
CA GLU A 202 -9.44 -2.48 4.26
C GLU A 202 -8.30 -1.58 4.78
N SER A 203 -7.07 -1.77 4.26
CA SER A 203 -5.90 -1.02 4.70
C SER A 203 -5.27 -0.26 3.54
N CYS A 204 -4.75 0.93 3.82
CA CYS A 204 -3.95 1.68 2.86
C CYS A 204 -2.43 1.47 3.08
N LEU A 205 -1.91 1.72 4.27
CA LEU A 205 -0.48 1.61 4.58
C LEU A 205 0.02 0.15 4.59
N GLY A 206 -0.85 -0.80 4.97
CA GLY A 206 -0.52 -2.22 5.05
C GLY A 206 -0.34 -2.90 3.68
N ILE A 207 -0.74 -2.27 2.57
CA ILE A 207 -0.55 -2.85 1.23
C ILE A 207 0.94 -3.07 0.95
N PHE A 208 1.78 -2.08 1.19
CA PHE A 208 3.23 -2.17 0.96
C PHE A 208 3.86 -3.33 1.73
N ARG A 209 3.41 -3.57 2.96
CA ARG A 209 3.94 -4.64 3.78
C ARG A 209 3.79 -6.02 3.14
N ARG A 210 2.70 -6.28 2.39
CA ARG A 210 2.52 -7.56 1.68
C ARG A 210 3.62 -7.79 0.65
N TYR A 211 4.05 -6.74 -0.05
CA TYR A 211 5.13 -6.80 -1.02
C TYR A 211 6.50 -6.93 -0.35
N ASP A 212 6.76 -6.13 0.67
CA ASP A 212 8.02 -6.16 1.41
C ASP A 212 8.24 -7.50 2.14
N GLN A 213 7.16 -8.17 2.56
CA GLN A 213 7.21 -9.49 3.18
C GLN A 213 7.81 -10.56 2.25
N ILE A 214 7.66 -10.43 0.92
CA ILE A 214 8.29 -11.31 -0.06
C ILE A 214 9.81 -11.32 0.12
N ARG A 215 10.40 -10.15 0.33
CA ARG A 215 11.83 -9.95 0.56
C ARG A 215 12.26 -10.39 1.95
N ILE A 216 11.52 -9.99 2.97
CA ILE A 216 11.80 -10.36 4.37
C ILE A 216 11.88 -11.89 4.52
N ASP A 217 10.98 -12.60 3.86
CA ASP A 217 10.95 -14.06 3.85
C ASP A 217 11.97 -14.70 2.91
N ASN A 218 12.77 -13.92 2.20
CA ASN A 218 13.69 -14.39 1.15
C ASN A 218 13.01 -15.28 0.10
N ARG A 219 11.75 -15.00 -0.26
CA ARG A 219 10.95 -15.77 -1.20
C ARG A 219 10.93 -15.19 -2.60
N GLY A 220 11.49 -14.03 -2.82
CA GLY A 220 11.41 -13.37 -4.12
C GLY A 220 11.61 -11.87 -4.07
N GLU A 221 11.07 -11.19 -5.07
CA GLU A 221 11.23 -9.76 -5.30
C GLU A 221 9.92 -9.16 -5.83
N PHE A 222 9.75 -7.86 -5.67
CA PHE A 222 8.74 -7.10 -6.40
C PHE A 222 9.40 -5.99 -7.22
N PHE A 223 8.75 -5.62 -8.32
CA PHE A 223 9.24 -4.64 -9.29
C PHE A 223 8.19 -3.56 -9.47
N THR A 224 8.66 -2.38 -9.82
CA THR A 224 7.81 -1.20 -9.99
C THR A 224 7.98 -0.59 -11.37
N LEU A 225 6.88 -0.16 -11.93
CA LEU A 225 6.81 0.80 -13.03
C LEU A 225 6.56 2.17 -12.42
N THR A 226 7.52 3.07 -12.55
CA THR A 226 7.43 4.43 -11.99
C THR A 226 7.53 5.49 -13.06
N GLY A 227 6.80 6.58 -12.87
CA GLY A 227 6.97 7.84 -13.60
C GLY A 227 7.83 8.83 -12.83
N ASP A 228 7.77 10.10 -13.22
CA ASP A 228 8.42 11.19 -12.50
C ASP A 228 7.88 11.33 -11.06
N HIS A 229 8.69 11.92 -10.19
CA HIS A 229 8.34 12.10 -8.77
C HIS A 229 7.93 10.80 -8.05
N ASP A 230 8.51 9.65 -8.44
CA ASP A 230 8.20 8.33 -7.89
C ASP A 230 6.71 7.92 -7.96
N ARG A 231 5.96 8.45 -8.93
CA ARG A 231 4.58 8.01 -9.19
C ARG A 231 4.58 6.54 -9.57
N LEU A 232 3.87 5.72 -8.82
CA LEU A 232 3.79 4.30 -9.07
C LEU A 232 2.64 3.99 -10.02
N LEU A 233 2.98 3.41 -11.18
CA LEU A 233 2.07 3.16 -12.30
C LEU A 233 1.74 1.67 -12.47
N GLY A 234 2.55 0.79 -11.86
CA GLY A 234 2.38 -0.65 -11.90
C GLY A 234 3.33 -1.37 -10.96
N ILE A 235 2.98 -2.59 -10.62
CA ILE A 235 3.76 -3.50 -9.77
C ILE A 235 3.72 -4.89 -10.37
N SER A 236 4.84 -5.60 -10.32
CA SER A 236 4.90 -7.04 -10.55
C SER A 236 5.69 -7.73 -9.45
N THR A 237 5.42 -9.01 -9.26
CA THR A 237 6.07 -9.85 -8.26
C THR A 237 6.62 -11.12 -8.89
N ALA A 238 7.72 -11.61 -8.32
CA ALA A 238 8.28 -12.93 -8.61
C ALA A 238 8.51 -13.64 -7.28
N VAL A 239 7.81 -14.75 -7.04
CA VAL A 239 7.83 -15.46 -5.76
C VAL A 239 8.06 -16.94 -5.97
N THR A 240 8.95 -17.52 -5.17
CA THR A 240 9.23 -18.95 -5.18
C THR A 240 8.97 -19.59 -3.81
N LYS A 241 8.71 -20.89 -3.83
CA LYS A 241 8.64 -21.73 -2.62
C LYS A 241 9.84 -22.67 -2.48
N ASP A 242 10.53 -22.95 -3.58
CA ASP A 242 11.59 -23.97 -3.65
C ASP A 242 12.89 -23.47 -4.31
N GLY A 243 12.93 -22.20 -4.74
CA GLY A 243 14.08 -21.59 -5.39
C GLY A 243 14.23 -21.90 -6.89
N ASN A 244 13.39 -22.80 -7.45
CA ASN A 244 13.51 -23.22 -8.85
C ASN A 244 12.28 -22.86 -9.70
N HIS A 245 11.10 -22.86 -9.07
CA HIS A 245 9.84 -22.57 -9.74
C HIS A 245 9.26 -21.27 -9.19
N TYR A 246 8.98 -20.32 -10.06
CA TYR A 246 8.52 -18.99 -9.68
C TYR A 246 7.05 -18.77 -10.06
N SER A 247 6.31 -18.13 -9.18
CA SER A 247 5.02 -17.53 -9.49
C SER A 247 5.25 -16.06 -9.79
N ILE A 248 4.85 -15.62 -10.97
CA ILE A 248 4.91 -14.22 -11.39
C ILE A 248 3.50 -13.68 -11.48
N ASP A 249 3.28 -12.48 -11.02
CA ASP A 249 2.03 -11.75 -11.24
C ASP A 249 2.27 -10.24 -11.16
N GLY A 250 1.21 -9.46 -11.37
CA GLY A 250 1.26 -8.02 -11.27
C GLY A 250 0.12 -7.34 -12.01
N PHE A 251 0.14 -6.02 -11.95
CA PHE A 251 -0.84 -5.16 -12.62
C PHE A 251 -0.28 -3.76 -12.84
N THR A 252 -0.94 -3.01 -13.69
CA THR A 252 -0.70 -1.59 -13.89
C THR A 252 -1.98 -0.81 -13.69
N HIS A 253 -1.86 0.50 -13.47
CA HIS A 253 -3.01 1.38 -13.63
C HIS A 253 -3.56 1.26 -15.06
N PRO A 254 -4.89 1.32 -15.30
CA PRO A 254 -5.49 1.13 -16.62
C PRO A 254 -4.91 2.03 -17.72
N LEU A 255 -4.53 3.26 -17.41
CA LEU A 255 -3.87 4.17 -18.36
C LEU A 255 -2.47 3.69 -18.80
N HIS A 256 -1.88 2.73 -18.12
CA HIS A 256 -0.53 2.21 -18.35
C HIS A 256 -0.51 0.71 -18.71
N LYS A 257 -1.64 0.13 -19.11
CA LYS A 257 -1.75 -1.28 -19.55
C LYS A 257 -0.72 -1.63 -20.64
N GLY A 258 -0.41 -0.69 -21.53
CA GLY A 258 0.62 -0.88 -22.57
C GLY A 258 2.02 -1.18 -22.03
N SER A 259 2.30 -0.86 -20.78
CA SER A 259 3.59 -1.13 -20.12
C SER A 259 3.59 -2.42 -19.29
N PHE A 260 2.46 -3.12 -19.20
CA PHE A 260 2.32 -4.32 -18.35
C PHE A 260 3.28 -5.44 -18.78
N ILE A 261 3.41 -5.68 -20.08
CA ILE A 261 4.31 -6.70 -20.66
C ILE A 261 5.75 -6.46 -20.25
N GLU A 262 6.25 -5.24 -20.36
CA GLU A 262 7.63 -4.89 -19.98
C GLU A 262 7.85 -4.98 -18.46
N LEU A 263 6.83 -4.65 -17.69
CA LEU A 263 6.88 -4.80 -16.24
C LEU A 263 7.00 -6.29 -15.85
N LEU A 264 6.22 -7.19 -16.45
CA LEU A 264 6.34 -8.64 -16.25
C LEU A 264 7.69 -9.17 -16.76
N ARG A 265 8.20 -8.66 -17.88
CA ARG A 265 9.52 -9.03 -18.42
C ARG A 265 10.64 -8.74 -17.43
N THR A 266 10.53 -7.65 -16.67
CA THR A 266 11.49 -7.33 -15.59
C THR A 266 11.51 -8.43 -14.52
N ALA A 267 10.34 -8.92 -14.11
CA ALA A 267 10.21 -10.01 -13.16
C ALA A 267 10.75 -11.34 -13.74
N LEU A 268 10.48 -11.64 -15.01
CA LEU A 268 10.99 -12.83 -15.69
C LEU A 268 12.52 -12.83 -15.76
N HIS A 269 13.16 -11.74 -16.19
CA HIS A 269 14.62 -11.62 -16.23
C HIS A 269 15.25 -11.82 -14.85
N TRP A 270 14.60 -11.32 -13.81
CA TRP A 270 15.09 -11.57 -12.45
C TRP A 270 15.01 -13.05 -12.06
N CYS A 271 13.93 -13.76 -12.42
CA CYS A 271 13.79 -15.19 -12.18
C CYS A 271 14.89 -16.00 -12.92
N GLU A 272 15.15 -15.66 -14.18
CA GLU A 272 16.23 -16.28 -14.97
C GLU A 272 17.60 -16.07 -14.31
N ALA A 273 17.88 -14.82 -13.88
CA ALA A 273 19.13 -14.50 -13.19
C ALA A 273 19.26 -15.19 -11.82
N ALA A 274 18.14 -15.48 -11.17
CA ALA A 274 18.09 -16.24 -9.92
C ALA A 274 18.19 -17.77 -10.12
N GLY A 275 18.28 -18.25 -11.38
CA GLY A 275 18.39 -19.67 -11.71
C GLY A 275 17.04 -20.42 -11.78
N GLY A 276 15.95 -19.70 -11.95
CA GLY A 276 14.61 -20.28 -12.11
C GLY A 276 14.50 -21.11 -13.40
N ASN A 277 13.87 -22.27 -13.30
CA ASN A 277 13.69 -23.19 -14.43
C ASN A 277 12.42 -22.93 -15.22
N ASP A 278 11.38 -22.47 -14.55
CA ASP A 278 10.09 -22.09 -15.14
C ASP A 278 9.38 -21.03 -14.29
N CYS A 279 8.48 -20.33 -14.96
CA CYS A 279 7.60 -19.36 -14.32
C CYS A 279 6.15 -19.69 -14.61
N LYS A 280 5.29 -19.53 -13.62
CA LYS A 280 3.85 -19.68 -13.76
C LYS A 280 3.12 -18.41 -13.35
N MET A 281 1.93 -18.23 -13.91
CA MET A 281 0.98 -17.19 -13.54
C MET A 281 -0.39 -17.80 -13.34
N GLU A 282 -1.12 -17.35 -12.35
CA GLU A 282 -2.49 -17.75 -12.08
C GLU A 282 -3.41 -16.55 -12.40
N ILE A 283 -4.33 -16.74 -13.36
CA ILE A 283 -5.17 -15.65 -13.89
C ILE A 283 -6.62 -16.01 -13.66
N ALA A 284 -7.43 -15.07 -13.17
CA ALA A 284 -8.86 -15.28 -13.03
C ALA A 284 -9.51 -15.54 -14.40
N GLN A 285 -10.49 -16.46 -14.45
CA GLN A 285 -11.11 -16.84 -15.71
C GLN A 285 -11.83 -15.68 -16.42
N ASP A 286 -12.26 -14.67 -15.65
CA ASP A 286 -12.90 -13.46 -16.18
C ASP A 286 -11.88 -12.44 -16.73
N ASP A 287 -10.58 -12.58 -16.41
CA ASP A 287 -9.51 -11.64 -16.81
C ASP A 287 -8.91 -12.02 -18.17
N GLN A 288 -9.75 -12.15 -19.22
CA GLN A 288 -9.30 -12.57 -20.54
C GLN A 288 -8.26 -11.64 -21.14
N GLU A 289 -8.40 -10.32 -20.97
CA GLU A 289 -7.40 -9.34 -21.41
C GLU A 289 -6.03 -9.61 -20.81
N LYS A 290 -5.96 -9.92 -19.51
CA LYS A 290 -4.70 -10.26 -18.82
C LYS A 290 -4.10 -11.54 -19.42
N ALA A 291 -4.94 -12.55 -19.68
CA ALA A 291 -4.52 -13.80 -20.31
C ALA A 291 -3.96 -13.59 -21.73
N ASP A 292 -4.59 -12.74 -22.53
CA ASP A 292 -4.14 -12.41 -23.89
C ASP A 292 -2.77 -11.68 -23.84
N LEU A 293 -2.60 -10.71 -22.95
CA LEU A 293 -1.34 -9.99 -22.77
C LEU A 293 -0.20 -10.92 -22.35
N VAL A 294 -0.40 -11.84 -21.42
CA VAL A 294 0.69 -12.74 -20.99
C VAL A 294 1.01 -13.79 -22.06
N ALA A 295 0.06 -14.13 -22.93
CA ALA A 295 0.33 -14.99 -24.08
C ALA A 295 1.34 -14.34 -25.07
N GLU A 296 1.35 -13.03 -25.21
CA GLU A 296 2.36 -12.29 -25.99
C GLU A 296 3.79 -12.46 -25.43
N LEU A 297 3.93 -12.66 -24.10
CA LEU A 297 5.22 -12.99 -23.47
C LEU A 297 5.63 -14.46 -23.67
N GLY A 298 4.75 -15.29 -24.22
CA GLY A 298 4.99 -16.70 -24.46
C GLY A 298 4.43 -17.63 -23.38
N PHE A 299 3.68 -17.12 -22.40
CA PHE A 299 2.95 -17.97 -21.47
C PHE A 299 1.89 -18.79 -22.19
N LYS A 300 1.76 -20.06 -21.82
CA LYS A 300 0.80 -20.98 -22.38
C LYS A 300 -0.10 -21.55 -21.30
N PRO A 301 -1.41 -21.68 -21.55
CA PRO A 301 -2.30 -22.33 -20.62
C PRO A 301 -1.90 -23.80 -20.44
N THR A 302 -1.84 -24.26 -19.20
CA THR A 302 -1.54 -25.67 -18.87
C THR A 302 -2.77 -26.56 -18.94
N GLY A 303 -3.97 -25.99 -18.95
CA GLY A 303 -5.23 -26.68 -18.75
C GLY A 303 -5.57 -26.96 -17.29
N GLU A 304 -4.66 -26.68 -16.37
CA GLU A 304 -4.91 -26.78 -14.94
C GLU A 304 -5.84 -25.65 -14.50
N LYS A 305 -6.84 -26.02 -13.68
CA LYS A 305 -7.77 -25.07 -13.05
C LYS A 305 -7.48 -25.01 -11.56
N SER A 306 -7.49 -23.81 -11.01
CA SER A 306 -7.34 -23.55 -9.60
C SER A 306 -8.48 -22.67 -9.08
N VAL A 307 -8.53 -22.48 -7.78
CA VAL A 307 -9.48 -21.58 -7.12
C VAL A 307 -8.69 -20.68 -6.19
N PHE A 308 -8.57 -19.43 -6.57
CA PHE A 308 -8.03 -18.42 -5.68
C PHE A 308 -9.08 -18.09 -4.60
N ARG A 309 -8.63 -18.02 -3.34
CA ARG A 309 -9.50 -17.73 -2.19
C ARG A 309 -9.08 -16.41 -1.56
N GLY A 310 -9.90 -15.38 -1.74
CA GLY A 310 -9.86 -14.14 -0.99
C GLY A 310 -10.52 -14.28 0.37
N LYS A 311 -10.64 -13.19 1.11
CA LYS A 311 -11.26 -13.15 2.43
C LYS A 311 -12.75 -13.53 2.37
N ASN A 312 -13.48 -12.97 1.41
CA ASN A 312 -14.92 -13.12 1.27
C ASN A 312 -15.37 -13.65 -0.10
N ILE A 313 -14.43 -14.00 -0.98
CA ILE A 313 -14.71 -14.41 -2.37
C ILE A 313 -13.79 -15.57 -2.77
N SER A 314 -14.27 -16.36 -3.73
CA SER A 314 -13.46 -17.34 -4.44
C SER A 314 -13.56 -17.08 -5.94
N LEU A 315 -12.42 -17.06 -6.63
CA LEU A 315 -12.32 -16.89 -8.07
C LEU A 315 -11.80 -18.16 -8.72
N ASN A 316 -12.45 -18.61 -9.78
CA ASN A 316 -11.89 -19.65 -10.63
C ASN A 316 -10.73 -19.08 -11.44
N THR A 317 -9.61 -19.78 -11.45
CA THR A 317 -8.39 -19.33 -12.12
C THR A 317 -7.88 -20.43 -13.08
N GLY A 318 -7.13 -20.00 -14.09
CA GLY A 318 -6.35 -20.86 -14.97
C GLY A 318 -4.87 -20.66 -14.73
N VAL A 319 -4.07 -21.74 -14.85
CA VAL A 319 -2.62 -21.71 -14.70
C VAL A 319 -1.97 -21.61 -16.08
N TYR A 320 -1.05 -20.65 -16.22
CA TYR A 320 -0.24 -20.41 -17.41
C TYR A 320 1.24 -20.58 -17.06
N THR A 321 2.05 -21.10 -17.98
CA THR A 321 3.49 -21.31 -17.77
C THR A 321 4.32 -20.83 -18.94
N ILE A 322 5.54 -20.40 -18.63
CA ILE A 322 6.62 -20.13 -19.55
C ILE A 322 7.89 -20.86 -19.07
N LYS A 323 8.71 -21.37 -20.02
CA LYS A 323 9.96 -22.08 -19.74
C LYS A 323 11.14 -21.28 -20.26
#